data_39790fcb06055c700de39ad0c7f9ba84
#
_entry.id   39790fcb06055c700de39ad0c7f9ba84
#
_cell.length_a   1.000
_cell.length_b   1.000
_cell.length_c   1.000
_cell.angle_alpha   90.00
_cell.angle_beta   90.00
_cell.angle_gamma   90.00
#
_symmetry.space_group_name_H-M   'P 1'
#
loop_
_entity.id
_entity.type
_entity.pdbx_description
1 polymer ?
#
loop_
_entity_poly.entity_id
_entity_poly.type
_entity_poly.pdbx_seq_one_letter_code
_entity_poly.pdbx_strand_id
1 'polypeptide(L)'
;MVFSIDTIDNETWANKDGDPRWRIEQHERWFHYIVDEIVPQIHHLAGERNWRQMPIMPFGCSMGAMHAANLFFRRPDLFDSVLALSGVYDSFDSFGDYMDDLVYRNSPYHYLSGMSEDHPYIRMYNERKIILCVGQGAWEDVLKESTSRIKGVLDAKGIHAWVDFWGYDVDHDWGWWYKQVEYYLPFLLGKR
;
A
#
# COMPACT_ATOMS: atom_id res chain seq x y z
N MET A 1 -15.19 -11.21 3.53
CA MET A 1 -15.07 -10.68 4.91
C MET A 1 -14.26 -9.39 4.80
N VAL A 2 -14.60 -8.35 5.53
CA VAL A 2 -13.86 -7.08 5.56
C VAL A 2 -13.44 -6.83 7.00
N PHE A 3 -12.18 -6.44 7.18
CA PHE A 3 -11.62 -5.97 8.44
C PHE A 3 -11.23 -4.51 8.28
N SER A 4 -11.79 -3.64 9.09
CA SER A 4 -11.35 -2.26 9.18
C SER A 4 -10.37 -2.16 10.34
N ILE A 5 -9.17 -1.67 10.03
CA ILE A 5 -8.08 -1.58 10.99
C ILE A 5 -7.79 -0.12 11.23
N ASP A 6 -7.73 0.27 12.48
CA ASP A 6 -7.36 1.62 12.88
C ASP A 6 -5.86 1.85 12.68
N THR A 7 -5.49 3.06 12.28
CA THR A 7 -4.11 3.46 12.09
C THR A 7 -3.66 4.43 13.18
N ILE A 8 -2.35 4.54 13.36
CA ILE A 8 -1.73 5.47 14.30
C ILE A 8 -1.06 6.65 13.57
N ASP A 9 -1.62 7.07 12.46
CA ASP A 9 -1.02 8.07 11.59
C ASP A 9 -0.78 9.41 12.26
N ASN A 10 -1.69 9.84 13.14
CA ASN A 10 -1.54 11.07 13.92
C ASN A 10 -0.33 11.06 14.87
N GLU A 11 0.20 9.90 15.18
CA GLU A 11 1.40 9.72 16.00
C GLU A 11 2.63 9.44 15.13
N THR A 12 2.44 9.00 13.89
CA THR A 12 3.50 8.49 13.01
C THR A 12 3.66 9.34 11.74
N TRP A 13 3.13 8.89 10.61
CA TRP A 13 3.35 9.51 9.29
C TRP A 13 2.83 10.93 9.19
N ALA A 14 1.72 11.27 9.83
CA ALA A 14 1.14 12.61 9.82
C ALA A 14 1.73 13.56 10.88
N ASN A 15 2.44 13.06 11.87
CA ASN A 15 3.05 13.86 12.95
C ASN A 15 4.41 14.44 12.51
N LYS A 16 4.42 15.43 11.62
CA LYS A 16 5.65 15.98 11.05
C LYS A 16 6.57 16.67 12.09
N ASP A 17 6.04 17.10 13.23
CA ASP A 17 6.79 17.78 14.30
C ASP A 17 7.37 16.82 15.35
N GLY A 18 6.98 15.55 15.32
CA GLY A 18 7.46 14.53 16.26
C GLY A 18 8.87 14.04 15.93
N ASP A 19 9.54 13.45 16.93
CA ASP A 19 10.84 12.80 16.73
C ASP A 19 10.74 11.71 15.62
N PRO A 20 11.49 11.82 14.54
CA PRO A 20 11.31 10.95 13.37
C PRO A 20 11.64 9.49 13.67
N ARG A 21 12.64 9.22 14.54
CA ARG A 21 12.98 7.85 14.93
C ARG A 21 11.87 7.20 15.74
N TRP A 22 11.34 7.91 16.73
CA TRP A 22 10.22 7.41 17.53
C TRP A 22 8.98 7.15 16.67
N ARG A 23 8.65 8.06 15.77
CA ARG A 23 7.50 7.95 14.85
C ARG A 23 7.57 6.68 14.01
N ILE A 24 8.72 6.42 13.40
CA ILE A 24 8.87 5.24 12.53
C ILE A 24 8.95 3.93 13.33
N GLU A 25 9.47 3.97 14.56
CA GLU A 25 9.42 2.81 15.46
C GLU A 25 7.98 2.44 15.85
N GLN A 26 7.12 3.44 16.12
CA GLN A 26 5.70 3.17 16.37
C GLN A 26 5.01 2.58 15.15
N HIS A 27 5.29 3.12 13.96
CA HIS A 27 4.76 2.56 12.71
C HIS A 27 5.23 1.12 12.48
N GLU A 28 6.48 0.80 12.75
CA GLU A 28 6.99 -0.57 12.61
C GLU A 28 6.32 -1.53 13.61
N ARG A 29 6.00 -1.09 14.83
CA ARG A 29 5.20 -1.87 15.79
C ARG A 29 3.77 -2.12 15.25
N TRP A 30 3.16 -1.09 14.67
CA TRP A 30 1.85 -1.23 14.04
C TRP A 30 1.91 -2.22 12.85
N PHE A 31 2.94 -2.15 12.03
CA PHE A 31 3.14 -3.12 10.94
C PHE A 31 3.22 -4.56 11.48
N HIS A 32 3.99 -4.79 12.52
CA HIS A 32 4.09 -6.10 13.17
C HIS A 32 2.77 -6.54 13.80
N TYR A 33 2.02 -5.65 14.41
CA TYR A 33 0.67 -5.95 14.91
C TYR A 33 -0.23 -6.49 13.79
N ILE A 34 -0.21 -5.86 12.61
CA ILE A 34 -0.98 -6.36 11.47
C ILE A 34 -0.52 -7.75 11.02
N VAL A 35 0.79 -7.92 10.85
CA VAL A 35 1.37 -9.15 10.30
C VAL A 35 1.29 -10.31 11.29
N ASP A 36 1.58 -10.06 12.56
CA ASP A 36 1.80 -11.11 13.55
C ASP A 36 0.54 -11.43 14.38
N GLU A 37 -0.45 -10.52 14.40
CA GLU A 37 -1.69 -10.71 15.16
C GLU A 37 -2.94 -10.70 14.26
N ILE A 38 -3.13 -9.64 13.44
CA ILE A 38 -4.34 -9.49 12.64
C ILE A 38 -4.43 -10.52 11.51
N VAL A 39 -3.35 -10.75 10.76
CA VAL A 39 -3.35 -11.75 9.67
C VAL A 39 -3.63 -13.17 10.20
N PRO A 40 -2.99 -13.64 11.27
CA PRO A 40 -3.37 -14.92 11.90
C PRO A 40 -4.82 -14.99 12.36
N GLN A 41 -5.34 -13.90 12.94
CA GLN A 41 -6.74 -13.83 13.36
C GLN A 41 -7.72 -13.91 12.16
N ILE A 42 -7.38 -13.27 11.03
CA ILE A 42 -8.15 -13.38 9.78
C ILE A 42 -8.21 -14.83 9.33
N HIS A 43 -7.07 -15.52 9.31
CA HIS A 43 -7.01 -16.95 8.93
C HIS A 43 -7.78 -17.84 9.90
N HIS A 44 -7.72 -17.58 11.20
CA HIS A 44 -8.49 -18.29 12.20
C HIS A 44 -9.99 -18.17 11.94
N LEU A 45 -10.49 -16.93 11.81
CA LEU A 45 -11.91 -16.67 11.54
C LEU A 45 -12.37 -17.19 10.18
N ALA A 46 -11.51 -17.18 9.17
CA ALA A 46 -11.79 -17.81 7.89
C ALA A 46 -11.87 -19.34 8.01
N GLY A 47 -10.98 -19.95 8.81
CA GLY A 47 -10.95 -21.38 9.09
C GLY A 47 -12.23 -21.89 9.78
N GLU A 48 -12.79 -21.12 10.73
CA GLU A 48 -14.07 -21.41 11.38
C GLU A 48 -15.24 -21.48 10.39
N ARG A 49 -15.12 -20.77 9.26
CA ARG A 49 -16.11 -20.77 8.17
C ARG A 49 -15.77 -21.77 7.04
N ASN A 50 -14.81 -22.65 7.24
CA ASN A 50 -14.26 -23.54 6.22
C ASN A 50 -13.64 -22.82 5.00
N TRP A 51 -13.21 -21.56 5.14
CA TRP A 51 -12.53 -20.76 4.13
C TRP A 51 -11.01 -20.87 4.28
N ARG A 52 -10.49 -22.06 4.42
CA ARG A 52 -9.05 -22.32 4.48
C ARG A 52 -8.40 -21.85 3.18
N GLN A 53 -7.34 -21.08 3.26
CA GLN A 53 -6.62 -20.49 2.11
C GLN A 53 -7.38 -19.33 1.42
N MET A 54 -8.13 -18.53 2.17
CA MET A 54 -8.68 -17.30 1.64
C MET A 54 -7.57 -16.30 1.29
N PRO A 55 -7.55 -15.76 0.06
CA PRO A 55 -6.63 -14.69 -0.28
C PRO A 55 -6.94 -13.43 0.55
N ILE A 56 -5.88 -12.75 0.96
CA ILE A 56 -5.97 -11.49 1.71
C ILE A 56 -5.53 -10.34 0.81
N MET A 57 -6.33 -9.28 0.80
CA MET A 57 -6.07 -8.06 0.04
C MET A 57 -6.04 -6.85 0.97
N PRO A 58 -4.88 -6.24 1.22
CA PRO A 58 -4.82 -4.91 1.78
C PRO A 58 -5.45 -3.91 0.80
N PHE A 59 -6.23 -3.00 1.36
CA PHE A 59 -6.90 -1.93 0.64
C PHE A 59 -6.86 -0.65 1.45
N GLY A 60 -6.65 0.47 0.78
CA GLY A 60 -6.72 1.77 1.43
C GLY A 60 -6.76 2.94 0.47
N CYS A 61 -7.14 4.10 1.03
CA CYS A 61 -7.17 5.39 0.33
C CYS A 61 -6.23 6.36 1.05
N SER A 62 -5.60 7.29 0.32
CA SER A 62 -4.71 8.30 0.91
C SER A 62 -3.57 7.66 1.72
N MET A 63 -3.40 8.01 2.98
CA MET A 63 -2.44 7.37 3.89
C MET A 63 -2.67 5.85 4.00
N GLY A 64 -3.93 5.41 4.02
CA GLY A 64 -4.27 3.99 4.00
C GLY A 64 -3.80 3.25 2.74
N ALA A 65 -3.69 3.95 1.61
CA ALA A 65 -3.13 3.38 0.38
C ALA A 65 -1.61 3.11 0.52
N MET A 66 -0.87 4.01 1.18
CA MET A 66 0.53 3.80 1.51
C MET A 66 0.69 2.56 2.40
N HIS A 67 -0.12 2.44 3.45
CA HIS A 67 -0.08 1.27 4.34
C HIS A 67 -0.42 -0.03 3.60
N ALA A 68 -1.46 -0.01 2.76
CA ALA A 68 -1.84 -1.18 1.98
C ALA A 68 -0.70 -1.64 1.04
N ALA A 69 -0.09 -0.69 0.32
CA ALA A 69 1.04 -0.97 -0.56
C ALA A 69 2.26 -1.45 0.23
N ASN A 70 2.58 -0.82 1.36
CA ASN A 70 3.72 -1.21 2.21
C ASN A 70 3.55 -2.62 2.79
N LEU A 71 2.36 -2.97 3.27
CA LEU A 71 2.03 -4.32 3.73
C LEU A 71 2.23 -5.34 2.60
N PHE A 72 1.67 -5.08 1.43
CA PHE A 72 1.77 -5.98 0.28
C PHE A 72 3.23 -6.18 -0.19
N PHE A 73 3.96 -5.10 -0.46
CA PHE A 73 5.32 -5.20 -1.00
C PHE A 73 6.33 -5.76 0.00
N ARG A 74 6.13 -5.55 1.31
CA ARG A 74 6.98 -6.17 2.33
C ARG A 74 6.65 -7.63 2.59
N ARG A 75 5.39 -8.05 2.40
CA ARG A 75 4.92 -9.41 2.73
C ARG A 75 4.06 -10.02 1.61
N PRO A 76 4.62 -10.17 0.39
CA PRO A 76 3.90 -10.81 -0.72
C PRO A 76 3.59 -12.29 -0.46
N ASP A 77 4.17 -12.88 0.58
CA ASP A 77 3.86 -14.21 1.09
C ASP A 77 2.51 -14.27 1.84
N LEU A 78 2.04 -13.15 2.38
CA LEU A 78 0.79 -13.05 3.14
C LEU A 78 -0.37 -12.44 2.34
N PHE A 79 -0.07 -11.64 1.34
CA PHE A 79 -1.06 -10.86 0.61
C PHE A 79 -1.10 -11.23 -0.87
N ASP A 80 -2.29 -11.51 -1.38
CA ASP A 80 -2.50 -12.02 -2.75
C ASP A 80 -2.79 -10.93 -3.77
N SER A 81 -3.17 -9.75 -3.31
CA SER A 81 -3.43 -8.59 -4.15
C SER A 81 -3.38 -7.33 -3.32
N VAL A 82 -3.34 -6.16 -3.97
CA VAL A 82 -3.42 -4.86 -3.32
C VAL A 82 -4.25 -3.90 -4.16
N LEU A 83 -5.05 -3.07 -3.49
CA LEU A 83 -5.71 -1.91 -4.08
C LEU A 83 -5.35 -0.67 -3.26
N ALA A 84 -4.56 0.23 -3.86
CA ALA A 84 -4.11 1.47 -3.23
C ALA A 84 -4.59 2.67 -4.04
N LEU A 85 -5.44 3.50 -3.43
CA LEU A 85 -6.07 4.65 -4.07
C LEU A 85 -5.51 5.95 -3.52
N SER A 86 -4.92 6.77 -4.38
CA SER A 86 -4.35 8.08 -4.04
C SER A 86 -3.32 8.00 -2.91
N GLY A 87 -2.31 7.11 -3.05
CA GLY A 87 -1.28 6.89 -2.04
C GLY A 87 -0.01 7.73 -2.25
N VAL A 88 0.73 7.95 -1.15
CA VAL A 88 2.12 8.38 -1.17
C VAL A 88 3.00 7.15 -0.89
N TYR A 89 3.96 6.86 -1.76
CA TYR A 89 4.76 5.64 -1.69
C TYR A 89 6.22 5.89 -1.29
N ASP A 90 6.54 7.11 -0.91
CA ASP A 90 7.85 7.55 -0.45
C ASP A 90 7.73 8.28 0.90
N SER A 91 8.88 8.63 1.50
CA SER A 91 8.93 9.28 2.81
C SER A 91 9.11 10.79 2.76
N PHE A 92 9.21 11.39 1.56
CA PHE A 92 9.64 12.79 1.43
C PHE A 92 8.72 13.78 2.15
N ASP A 93 7.40 13.59 2.03
CA ASP A 93 6.45 14.50 2.67
C ASP A 93 6.39 14.34 4.20
N SER A 94 6.56 13.13 4.70
CA SER A 94 6.41 12.82 6.13
C SER A 94 7.69 12.92 6.94
N PHE A 95 8.84 12.64 6.34
CA PHE A 95 10.14 12.56 7.03
C PHE A 95 11.19 13.53 6.47
N GLY A 96 10.89 14.27 5.38
CA GLY A 96 11.85 15.18 4.76
C GLY A 96 13.14 14.46 4.38
N ASP A 97 14.27 15.02 4.82
CA ASP A 97 15.61 14.45 4.58
C ASP A 97 16.00 13.35 5.59
N TYR A 98 15.16 13.09 6.60
CA TYR A 98 15.46 12.02 7.56
C TYR A 98 15.26 10.65 6.92
N MET A 99 16.32 9.85 6.94
CA MET A 99 16.31 8.49 6.42
C MET A 99 17.14 7.59 7.33
N ASP A 100 16.51 6.57 7.89
CA ASP A 100 17.16 5.48 8.60
C ASP A 100 16.70 4.13 8.05
N ASP A 101 17.14 3.05 8.67
CA ASP A 101 16.78 1.68 8.25
C ASP A 101 15.28 1.38 8.34
N LEU A 102 14.56 2.00 9.29
CA LEU A 102 13.11 1.81 9.43
C LEU A 102 12.33 2.65 8.44
N VAL A 103 12.70 3.92 8.22
CA VAL A 103 12.08 4.76 7.18
C VAL A 103 12.28 4.13 5.81
N TYR A 104 13.52 3.68 5.51
CA TYR A 104 13.81 2.96 4.28
C TYR A 104 12.90 1.75 4.07
N ARG A 105 12.78 0.89 5.09
CA ARG A 105 11.94 -0.33 5.06
C ARG A 105 10.45 -0.06 4.94
N ASN A 106 9.98 1.11 5.35
CA ASN A 106 8.57 1.50 5.31
C ASN A 106 8.23 2.45 4.15
N SER A 107 9.16 2.67 3.24
CA SER A 107 8.97 3.50 2.06
C SER A 107 9.10 2.65 0.78
N PRO A 108 7.97 2.22 0.17
CA PRO A 108 7.96 1.35 -1.01
C PRO A 108 8.87 1.84 -2.14
N TYR A 109 8.84 3.13 -2.43
CA TYR A 109 9.72 3.73 -3.43
C TYR A 109 11.21 3.45 -3.16
N HIS A 110 11.66 3.60 -1.92
CA HIS A 110 13.09 3.46 -1.59
C HIS A 110 13.53 1.99 -1.62
N TYR A 111 12.84 1.10 -0.91
CA TYR A 111 13.30 -0.29 -0.85
C TYR A 111 13.10 -1.06 -2.17
N LEU A 112 12.05 -0.76 -2.95
CA LEU A 112 11.90 -1.36 -4.27
C LEU A 112 12.95 -0.83 -5.26
N SER A 113 13.31 0.46 -5.18
CA SER A 113 14.42 1.01 -5.99
C SER A 113 15.73 0.30 -5.71
N GLY A 114 16.04 0.03 -4.43
CA GLY A 114 17.25 -0.67 -4.00
C GLY A 114 17.21 -2.19 -4.14
N MET A 115 16.06 -2.76 -4.50
CA MET A 115 15.91 -4.21 -4.65
C MET A 115 16.71 -4.73 -5.84
N SER A 116 17.42 -5.86 -5.69
CA SER A 116 18.09 -6.52 -6.82
C SER A 116 17.09 -7.04 -7.86
N GLU A 117 17.51 -7.08 -9.13
CA GLU A 117 16.63 -7.51 -10.23
C GLU A 117 16.26 -9.01 -10.15
N ASP A 118 17.07 -9.80 -9.47
CA ASP A 118 16.85 -11.23 -9.23
C ASP A 118 16.19 -11.54 -7.89
N HIS A 119 15.69 -10.51 -7.17
CA HIS A 119 15.07 -10.70 -5.87
C HIS A 119 13.82 -11.60 -5.98
N PRO A 120 13.68 -12.64 -5.13
CA PRO A 120 12.61 -13.64 -5.25
C PRO A 120 11.20 -13.04 -5.14
N TYR A 121 11.05 -11.89 -4.48
CA TYR A 121 9.75 -11.21 -4.36
C TYR A 121 9.24 -10.66 -5.69
N ILE A 122 10.12 -10.34 -6.66
CA ILE A 122 9.69 -9.86 -8.00
C ILE A 122 8.81 -10.93 -8.68
N ARG A 123 9.21 -12.20 -8.60
CA ARG A 123 8.38 -13.29 -9.12
C ARG A 123 7.04 -13.36 -8.38
N MET A 124 7.06 -13.24 -7.03
CA MET A 124 5.84 -13.28 -6.23
C MET A 124 4.90 -12.12 -6.58
N TYR A 125 5.43 -10.89 -6.75
CA TYR A 125 4.63 -9.75 -7.18
C TYR A 125 3.95 -10.00 -8.53
N ASN A 126 4.67 -10.60 -9.48
CA ASN A 126 4.16 -10.88 -10.82
C ASN A 126 3.11 -12.01 -10.86
N GLU A 127 3.00 -12.82 -9.82
CA GLU A 127 1.93 -13.79 -9.60
C GLU A 127 0.69 -13.18 -8.90
N ARG A 128 0.72 -11.89 -8.55
CA ARG A 128 -0.30 -11.20 -7.77
C ARG A 128 -0.98 -10.09 -8.58
N LYS A 129 -2.07 -9.54 -8.05
CA LYS A 129 -2.77 -8.41 -8.65
C LYS A 129 -2.42 -7.12 -7.89
N ILE A 130 -1.75 -6.20 -8.56
CA ILE A 130 -1.33 -4.92 -7.99
C ILE A 130 -2.07 -3.82 -8.72
N ILE A 131 -2.86 -3.04 -8.00
CA ILE A 131 -3.53 -1.85 -8.54
C ILE A 131 -3.16 -0.64 -7.67
N LEU A 132 -2.52 0.35 -8.30
CA LEU A 132 -2.26 1.66 -7.74
C LEU A 132 -3.00 2.67 -8.60
N CYS A 133 -3.92 3.44 -8.02
CA CYS A 133 -4.70 4.43 -8.75
C CYS A 133 -4.58 5.80 -8.10
N VAL A 134 -4.60 6.83 -8.92
CA VAL A 134 -4.54 8.23 -8.47
C VAL A 134 -5.40 9.10 -9.38
N GLY A 135 -6.08 10.10 -8.82
CA GLY A 135 -6.70 11.18 -9.57
C GLY A 135 -5.68 12.21 -10.07
N GLN A 136 -6.16 13.21 -10.81
CA GLN A 136 -5.37 14.33 -11.28
C GLN A 136 -6.05 15.68 -10.96
N GLY A 137 -7.13 15.67 -10.19
CA GLY A 137 -7.88 16.84 -9.76
C GLY A 137 -7.35 17.47 -8.47
N ALA A 138 -8.23 18.12 -7.73
CA ALA A 138 -7.86 18.85 -6.52
C ALA A 138 -7.24 17.91 -5.47
N TRP A 139 -6.13 18.40 -4.84
CA TRP A 139 -5.39 17.72 -3.76
C TRP A 139 -4.67 16.42 -4.16
N GLU A 140 -4.56 16.11 -5.47
CA GLU A 140 -3.90 14.91 -5.97
C GLU A 140 -2.45 15.13 -6.47
N ASP A 141 -1.94 16.35 -6.51
CA ASP A 141 -0.64 16.66 -7.14
C ASP A 141 0.53 15.89 -6.53
N VAL A 142 0.67 15.89 -5.21
CA VAL A 142 1.75 15.18 -4.49
C VAL A 142 1.62 13.66 -4.69
N LEU A 143 0.40 13.15 -4.64
CA LEU A 143 0.09 11.74 -4.79
C LEU A 143 0.33 11.25 -6.21
N LYS A 144 -0.02 12.08 -7.19
CA LYS A 144 0.26 11.83 -8.62
C LYS A 144 1.77 11.74 -8.89
N GLU A 145 2.55 12.65 -8.31
CA GLU A 145 4.01 12.59 -8.42
C GLU A 145 4.59 11.33 -7.75
N SER A 146 4.14 11.00 -6.54
CA SER A 146 4.56 9.78 -5.84
C SER A 146 4.16 8.52 -6.60
N THR A 147 2.93 8.49 -7.16
CA THR A 147 2.47 7.39 -8.02
C THR A 147 3.30 7.27 -9.30
N SER A 148 3.69 8.39 -9.90
CA SER A 148 4.57 8.38 -11.08
C SER A 148 5.96 7.84 -10.74
N ARG A 149 6.53 8.22 -9.59
CA ARG A 149 7.83 7.71 -9.12
C ARG A 149 7.80 6.21 -8.88
N ILE A 150 6.81 5.73 -8.12
CA ILE A 150 6.71 4.28 -7.85
C ILE A 150 6.44 3.48 -9.13
N LYS A 151 5.62 4.00 -10.06
CA LYS A 151 5.42 3.38 -11.37
C LYS A 151 6.74 3.17 -12.10
N GLY A 152 7.59 4.20 -12.16
CA GLY A 152 8.91 4.10 -12.80
C GLY A 152 9.79 3.01 -12.17
N VAL A 153 9.72 2.84 -10.84
CA VAL A 153 10.44 1.77 -10.14
C VAL A 153 9.88 0.39 -10.49
N LEU A 154 8.55 0.24 -10.47
CA LEU A 154 7.90 -1.03 -10.82
C LEU A 154 8.23 -1.45 -12.24
N ASP A 155 8.15 -0.52 -13.20
CA ASP A 155 8.51 -0.75 -14.60
C ASP A 155 9.99 -1.17 -14.73
N ALA A 156 10.90 -0.44 -14.08
CA ALA A 156 12.35 -0.74 -14.13
C ALA A 156 12.71 -2.11 -13.52
N LYS A 157 11.94 -2.56 -12.52
CA LYS A 157 12.14 -3.88 -11.88
C LYS A 157 11.35 -5.01 -12.55
N GLY A 158 10.61 -4.74 -13.62
CA GLY A 158 9.77 -5.73 -14.29
C GLY A 158 8.64 -6.25 -13.41
N ILE A 159 8.13 -5.42 -12.49
CA ILE A 159 6.99 -5.74 -11.64
C ILE A 159 5.72 -5.32 -12.35
N HIS A 160 4.86 -6.28 -12.64
CA HIS A 160 3.61 -6.06 -13.35
C HIS A 160 2.55 -5.48 -12.40
N ALA A 161 2.24 -4.21 -12.59
CA ALA A 161 1.21 -3.51 -11.82
C ALA A 161 0.29 -2.72 -12.76
N TRP A 162 -0.98 -2.68 -12.46
CA TRP A 162 -1.91 -1.75 -13.09
C TRP A 162 -1.82 -0.42 -12.33
N VAL A 163 -1.00 0.50 -12.85
CA VAL A 163 -0.90 1.86 -12.31
C VAL A 163 -1.75 2.77 -13.19
N ASP A 164 -2.81 3.32 -12.61
CA ASP A 164 -3.84 4.05 -13.33
C ASP A 164 -3.92 5.51 -12.88
N PHE A 165 -4.02 6.43 -13.85
CA PHE A 165 -4.17 7.87 -13.64
C PHE A 165 -5.53 8.27 -14.16
N TRP A 166 -6.47 8.56 -13.26
CA TRP A 166 -7.81 9.00 -13.62
C TRP A 166 -7.82 10.47 -14.04
N GLY A 167 -8.97 10.96 -14.49
CA GLY A 167 -9.11 12.29 -15.09
C GLY A 167 -8.73 13.46 -14.19
N TYR A 168 -8.64 14.64 -14.79
CA TYR A 168 -8.36 15.90 -14.08
C TYR A 168 -9.55 16.41 -13.24
N ASP A 169 -10.69 15.79 -13.36
CA ASP A 169 -11.91 15.99 -12.58
C ASP A 169 -12.00 15.05 -11.37
N VAL A 170 -10.98 14.21 -11.17
CA VAL A 170 -10.94 13.21 -10.09
C VAL A 170 -10.12 13.77 -8.92
N ASP A 171 -10.83 14.25 -7.94
CA ASP A 171 -10.29 14.88 -6.74
C ASP A 171 -9.96 13.86 -5.63
N HIS A 172 -9.18 14.29 -4.64
CA HIS A 172 -8.86 13.53 -3.44
C HIS A 172 -10.07 13.43 -2.50
N ASP A 173 -11.05 12.62 -2.84
CA ASP A 173 -12.35 12.58 -2.17
C ASP A 173 -12.98 11.19 -2.17
N TRP A 174 -13.77 10.90 -1.14
CA TRP A 174 -14.49 9.64 -0.96
C TRP A 174 -15.43 9.30 -2.11
N GLY A 175 -16.04 10.31 -2.73
CA GLY A 175 -16.94 10.11 -3.88
C GLY A 175 -16.24 9.46 -5.06
N TRP A 176 -14.97 9.76 -5.27
CA TRP A 176 -14.16 9.16 -6.31
C TRP A 176 -13.62 7.80 -5.88
N TRP A 177 -13.17 7.64 -4.65
CA TRP A 177 -12.69 6.34 -4.16
C TRP A 177 -13.78 5.26 -4.19
N TYR A 178 -15.03 5.58 -3.91
CA TYR A 178 -16.14 4.64 -4.07
C TYR A 178 -16.27 4.16 -5.53
N LYS A 179 -16.22 5.08 -6.50
CA LYS A 179 -16.28 4.72 -7.93
C LYS A 179 -15.08 3.87 -8.35
N GLN A 180 -13.89 4.18 -7.85
CA GLN A 180 -12.68 3.43 -8.13
C GLN A 180 -12.75 2.01 -7.54
N VAL A 181 -13.27 1.85 -6.31
CA VAL A 181 -13.50 0.53 -5.72
C VAL A 181 -14.47 -0.30 -6.57
N GLU A 182 -15.60 0.29 -6.96
CA GLU A 182 -16.57 -0.39 -7.83
C GLU A 182 -15.95 -0.81 -9.18
N TYR A 183 -15.05 -0.01 -9.71
CA TYR A 183 -14.37 -0.28 -10.98
C TYR A 183 -13.34 -1.41 -10.87
N TYR A 184 -12.49 -1.40 -9.82
CA TYR A 184 -11.38 -2.36 -9.71
C TYR A 184 -11.77 -3.67 -9.02
N LEU A 185 -12.73 -3.66 -8.10
CA LEU A 185 -13.06 -4.82 -7.28
C LEU A 185 -13.48 -6.06 -8.09
N PRO A 186 -14.28 -5.96 -9.17
CA PRO A 186 -14.60 -7.11 -10.01
C PRO A 186 -13.37 -7.79 -10.60
N PHE A 187 -12.38 -7.01 -11.06
CA PHE A 187 -11.12 -7.54 -11.58
C PHE A 187 -10.31 -8.24 -10.48
N LEU A 188 -10.19 -7.63 -9.30
CA LEU A 188 -9.46 -8.20 -8.17
C LEU A 188 -10.09 -9.50 -7.69
N LEU A 189 -11.42 -9.58 -7.66
CA LEU A 189 -12.17 -10.77 -7.25
C LEU A 189 -12.31 -11.84 -8.37
N GLY A 190 -11.73 -11.61 -9.55
CA GLY A 190 -11.85 -12.55 -10.68
C GLY A 190 -13.27 -12.65 -11.26
N LYS A 191 -14.12 -11.66 -11.00
CA LYS A 191 -15.43 -11.53 -11.60
C LYS A 191 -15.29 -10.68 -12.88
N ARG A 192 -15.44 -11.29 -14.03
CA ARG A 192 -15.55 -10.60 -15.33
C ARG A 192 -16.99 -10.34 -15.65
#